data_414e471a5f4422a61d57f92860e68672
#
_entry.id   414e471a5f4422a61d57f92860e68672
#
_cell.length_a   1.000
_cell.length_b   1.000
_cell.length_c   1.000
_cell.angle_alpha   90.00
_cell.angle_beta   90.00
_cell.angle_gamma   90.00
#
_symmetry.space_group_name_H-M   'P 1'
#
loop_
_entity.id
_entity.type
_entity.pdbx_description
1 polymer ?
#
loop_
_entity_poly.entity_id
_entity_poly.type
_entity_poly.pdbx_seq_one_letter_code
_entity_poly.pdbx_strand_id
1 'polypeptide(L)'
;KVSASFTKNLGKKTIIIGSKGEICIQDTWMANPAIISIKNEGKKELKMDSNENIYSYEIESLSQCILENKSTPEFPGTTINDIIGNMKILDKWIS
;
A
#
# COMPACT_ATOMS: atom_id res chain seq x y z
N LYS A 1 -9.74 -2.44 12.19
CA LYS A 1 -9.77 -1.09 12.79
C LYS A 1 -8.77 -0.21 12.07
N VAL A 2 -9.20 0.95 11.61
CA VAL A 2 -8.36 2.00 11.01
C VAL A 2 -8.47 3.24 11.90
N SER A 3 -7.37 3.96 12.08
CA SER A 3 -7.34 5.19 12.88
C SER A 3 -6.43 6.22 12.21
N ALA A 4 -6.84 7.47 12.22
CA ALA A 4 -6.07 8.61 11.76
C ALA A 4 -6.14 9.74 12.77
N SER A 5 -5.11 10.58 12.87
CA SER A 5 -5.08 11.71 13.77
C SER A 5 -4.12 12.79 13.26
N PHE A 6 -4.53 14.06 13.40
CA PHE A 6 -3.67 15.22 13.16
C PHE A 6 -2.87 15.64 14.40
N THR A 7 -3.27 15.17 15.58
CA THR A 7 -2.69 15.61 16.86
C THR A 7 -1.87 14.54 17.58
N LYS A 8 -2.00 13.28 17.15
CA LYS A 8 -1.31 12.14 17.76
C LYS A 8 -0.53 11.38 16.72
N ASN A 9 0.71 11.03 17.03
CA ASN A 9 1.47 10.08 16.22
C ASN A 9 0.96 8.66 16.51
N LEU A 10 0.24 8.09 15.56
CA LEU A 10 -0.29 6.73 15.62
C LEU A 10 0.66 5.67 15.07
N GLY A 11 1.87 6.11 14.66
CA GLY A 11 2.86 5.25 13.99
C GLY A 11 2.55 5.04 12.51
N LYS A 12 3.39 4.25 11.85
CA LYS A 12 3.34 4.01 10.39
C LYS A 12 3.03 2.55 10.05
N LYS A 13 2.91 1.70 11.07
CA LYS A 13 2.76 0.26 10.91
C LYS A 13 1.32 -0.12 10.58
N THR A 14 1.14 -0.98 9.60
CA THR A 14 -0.13 -1.64 9.31
C THR A 14 -0.04 -3.11 9.69
N ILE A 15 -1.05 -3.60 10.41
CA ILE A 15 -1.17 -5.00 10.80
C ILE A 15 -2.49 -5.53 10.26
N ILE A 16 -2.42 -6.61 9.50
CA ILE A 16 -3.57 -7.34 8.97
C ILE A 16 -3.64 -8.68 9.69
N ILE A 17 -4.72 -8.90 10.43
CA ILE A 17 -4.92 -10.13 11.21
C ILE A 17 -6.00 -10.96 10.54
N GLY A 18 -5.68 -12.20 10.20
CA GLY A 18 -6.58 -13.18 9.64
C GLY A 18 -6.63 -14.45 10.49
N SER A 19 -7.57 -15.35 10.17
CA SER A 19 -7.72 -16.63 10.87
C SER A 19 -6.51 -17.56 10.73
N LYS A 20 -5.70 -17.37 9.69
CA LYS A 20 -4.52 -18.21 9.39
C LYS A 20 -3.19 -17.53 9.68
N GLY A 21 -3.20 -16.29 10.20
CA GLY A 21 -1.96 -15.59 10.51
C GLY A 21 -2.07 -14.08 10.50
N GLU A 22 -0.92 -13.45 10.53
CA GLU A 22 -0.77 -11.99 10.59
C GLU A 22 0.23 -11.51 9.54
N ILE A 23 -0.09 -10.40 8.90
CA ILE A 23 0.83 -9.67 8.03
C ILE A 23 1.10 -8.31 8.67
N CYS A 24 2.36 -7.95 8.82
CA CYS A 24 2.77 -6.66 9.35
C CYS A 24 3.63 -5.92 8.31
N ILE A 25 3.21 -4.72 7.95
CA ILE A 25 3.94 -3.80 7.09
C ILE A 25 4.54 -2.71 8.00
N GLN A 26 5.86 -2.57 7.99
CA GLN A 26 6.58 -1.70 8.94
C GLN A 26 6.34 -0.21 8.68
N ASP A 27 6.38 0.21 7.42
CA ASP A 27 6.04 1.58 7.01
C ASP A 27 5.12 1.53 5.79
N THR A 28 3.85 1.73 6.04
CA THR A 28 2.81 1.67 4.99
C THR A 28 2.84 2.91 4.08
N TRP A 29 3.35 4.03 4.59
CA TRP A 29 3.27 5.31 3.88
C TRP A 29 4.45 5.56 2.95
N MET A 30 5.64 5.27 3.44
CA MET A 30 6.88 5.63 2.73
C MET A 30 7.69 4.40 2.30
N ALA A 31 7.25 3.19 2.70
CA ALA A 31 7.99 1.95 2.48
C ALA A 31 9.48 2.05 2.92
N ASN A 32 9.74 2.75 4.02
CA ASN A 32 11.07 2.96 4.57
C ASN A 32 11.12 2.68 6.08
N PRO A 33 11.52 1.46 6.49
CA PRO A 33 12.01 0.37 5.62
C PRO A 33 10.89 -0.38 4.88
N ALA A 34 11.16 -0.85 3.67
CA ALA A 34 10.27 -1.69 2.88
C ALA A 34 10.31 -3.14 3.39
N ILE A 35 9.72 -3.38 4.56
CA ILE A 35 9.71 -4.67 5.24
C ILE A 35 8.28 -5.14 5.46
N ILE A 36 7.99 -6.35 5.01
CA ILE A 36 6.74 -7.07 5.25
C ILE A 36 7.06 -8.32 6.03
N SER A 37 6.49 -8.46 7.22
CA SER A 37 6.60 -9.66 8.04
C SER A 37 5.31 -10.45 7.95
N ILE A 38 5.42 -11.75 7.70
CA ILE A 38 4.30 -12.69 7.63
C ILE A 38 4.50 -13.72 8.75
N LYS A 39 3.48 -13.88 9.57
CA LYS A 39 3.43 -14.86 10.64
C LYS A 39 2.23 -15.77 10.43
N ASN A 40 2.48 -17.02 10.10
CA ASN A 40 1.50 -18.10 9.99
C ASN A 40 2.03 -19.36 10.71
N GLU A 41 2.28 -20.45 10.01
CA GLU A 41 2.93 -21.66 10.56
C GLU A 41 4.43 -21.45 10.87
N GLY A 42 5.00 -20.34 10.40
CA GLY A 42 6.36 -19.87 10.65
C GLY A 42 6.42 -18.36 10.53
N LYS A 43 7.59 -17.78 10.74
CA LYS A 43 7.84 -16.34 10.51
C LYS A 43 8.63 -16.18 9.22
N LYS A 44 8.09 -15.38 8.28
CA LYS A 44 8.77 -14.99 7.05
C LYS A 44 8.87 -13.47 7.00
N GLU A 45 10.02 -12.98 6.65
CA GLU A 45 10.26 -11.55 6.42
C GLU A 45 10.67 -11.31 4.97
N LEU A 46 9.98 -10.41 4.32
CA LEU A 46 10.31 -9.93 2.97
C LEU A 46 10.86 -8.53 3.14
N LYS A 47 12.11 -8.36 2.79
CA LYS A 47 12.79 -7.06 2.76
C LYS A 47 13.04 -6.70 1.30
N MET A 48 12.63 -5.52 0.90
CA MET A 48 12.89 -4.97 -0.42
C MET A 48 13.83 -3.78 -0.28
N ASP A 49 14.88 -3.75 -1.09
CA ASP A 49 15.72 -2.58 -1.18
C ASP A 49 15.02 -1.57 -2.11
N SER A 50 14.55 -0.50 -1.51
CA SER A 50 14.01 0.64 -2.24
C SER A 50 14.90 1.84 -1.95
N ASN A 51 15.75 2.20 -2.91
CA ASN A 51 16.60 3.39 -2.82
C ASN A 51 15.95 4.60 -3.48
N GLU A 52 14.76 4.43 -4.05
CA GLU A 52 14.09 5.47 -4.80
C GLU A 52 12.95 6.10 -4.01
N ASN A 53 12.63 7.34 -4.37
CA ASN A 53 11.44 8.00 -3.87
C ASN A 53 10.20 7.23 -4.35
N ILE A 54 9.23 6.99 -3.48
CA ILE A 54 7.99 6.27 -3.81
C ILE A 54 7.26 6.86 -5.02
N TYR A 55 7.35 8.15 -5.24
CA TYR A 55 6.77 8.83 -6.40
C TYR A 55 7.44 8.47 -7.73
N SER A 56 8.67 7.96 -7.72
CA SER A 56 9.36 7.49 -8.93
C SER A 56 8.62 6.33 -9.57
N TYR A 57 8.08 5.41 -8.77
CA TYR A 57 7.30 4.27 -9.27
C TYR A 57 5.99 4.70 -9.92
N GLU A 58 5.34 5.73 -9.37
CA GLU A 58 4.11 6.29 -9.93
C GLU A 58 4.39 6.95 -11.28
N ILE A 59 5.45 7.76 -11.37
CA ILE A 59 5.87 8.43 -12.60
C ILE A 59 6.28 7.41 -13.66
N GLU A 60 7.03 6.37 -13.29
CA GLU A 60 7.45 5.31 -14.19
C GLU A 60 6.25 4.54 -14.76
N SER A 61 5.31 4.14 -13.89
CA SER A 61 4.09 3.44 -14.28
C SER A 61 3.26 4.27 -15.27
N LEU A 62 3.10 5.58 -15.01
CA LEU A 62 2.38 6.48 -15.89
C LEU A 62 3.10 6.65 -17.23
N SER A 63 4.41 6.82 -17.21
CA SER A 63 5.24 6.96 -18.41
C SER A 63 5.12 5.72 -19.30
N GLN A 64 5.15 4.53 -18.70
CA GLN A 64 4.97 3.28 -19.41
C GLN A 64 3.59 3.18 -20.08
N CYS A 65 2.52 3.59 -19.38
CA CYS A 65 1.18 3.65 -19.96
C CYS A 65 1.13 4.53 -21.20
N ILE A 66 1.76 5.70 -21.16
CA ILE A 66 1.81 6.63 -22.29
C ILE A 66 2.56 6.01 -23.48
N LEU A 67 3.73 5.39 -23.24
CA LEU A 67 4.54 4.76 -24.28
C LEU A 67 3.82 3.58 -24.94
N GLU A 68 3.00 2.86 -24.19
CA GLU A 68 2.25 1.69 -24.66
C GLU A 68 0.84 2.04 -25.17
N ASN A 69 0.47 3.34 -25.22
CA ASN A 69 -0.88 3.81 -25.55
C ASN A 69 -2.00 3.17 -24.71
N LYS A 70 -1.72 2.88 -23.44
CA LYS A 70 -2.69 2.39 -22.47
C LYS A 70 -3.37 3.55 -21.77
N SER A 71 -4.68 3.46 -21.54
CA SER A 71 -5.46 4.47 -20.83
C SER A 71 -5.41 4.33 -19.32
N THR A 72 -4.97 3.19 -18.81
CA THR A 72 -4.88 2.89 -17.37
C THR A 72 -3.67 2.02 -17.10
N PRO A 73 -3.04 2.18 -15.92
CA PRO A 73 -1.98 1.26 -15.49
C PRO A 73 -2.55 -0.14 -15.25
N GLU A 74 -1.70 -1.14 -15.45
CA GLU A 74 -1.97 -2.52 -15.07
C GLU A 74 -1.39 -2.80 -13.69
N PHE A 75 -1.86 -3.91 -13.07
CA PHE A 75 -1.30 -4.35 -11.80
C PHE A 75 0.26 -4.45 -11.89
N PRO A 76 1.01 -3.94 -10.91
CA PRO A 76 0.58 -3.43 -9.59
C PRO A 76 0.16 -1.95 -9.54
N GLY A 77 0.01 -1.28 -10.67
CA GLY A 77 -0.46 0.11 -10.70
C GLY A 77 -1.93 0.23 -10.27
N THR A 78 -2.28 1.38 -9.70
CA THR A 78 -3.64 1.65 -9.23
C THR A 78 -4.56 1.96 -10.43
N THR A 79 -5.61 1.17 -10.59
CA THR A 79 -6.60 1.35 -11.65
C THR A 79 -7.72 2.33 -11.23
N ILE A 80 -8.51 2.81 -12.19
CA ILE A 80 -9.69 3.63 -11.92
C ILE A 80 -10.68 2.88 -11.00
N ASN A 81 -10.86 1.57 -11.19
CA ASN A 81 -11.74 0.77 -10.36
C ASN A 81 -11.26 0.68 -8.90
N ASP A 82 -9.95 0.61 -8.68
CA ASP A 82 -9.36 0.64 -7.34
C ASP A 82 -9.64 1.99 -6.66
N ILE A 83 -9.48 3.09 -7.39
CA ILE A 83 -9.77 4.44 -6.89
C ILE A 83 -11.25 4.58 -6.52
N ILE A 84 -12.15 4.18 -7.40
CA ILE A 84 -13.61 4.25 -7.15
C ILE A 84 -13.98 3.36 -5.95
N GLY A 85 -13.40 2.16 -5.85
CA GLY A 85 -13.63 1.26 -4.72
C GLY A 85 -13.18 1.88 -3.39
N ASN A 86 -12.02 2.49 -3.38
CA ASN A 86 -11.49 3.18 -2.20
C ASN A 86 -12.36 4.36 -1.79
N MET A 87 -12.77 5.21 -2.74
CA MET A 87 -13.64 6.35 -2.46
C MET A 87 -14.99 5.93 -1.89
N LYS A 88 -15.61 4.86 -2.41
CA LYS A 88 -16.86 4.31 -1.86
C LYS A 88 -16.72 3.85 -0.41
N ILE A 89 -15.56 3.32 -0.02
CA ILE A 89 -15.29 2.92 1.37
C ILE A 89 -15.12 4.16 2.26
N LEU A 90 -14.40 5.17 1.77
CA LEU A 90 -14.20 6.42 2.50
C LEU A 90 -15.54 7.15 2.74
N ASP A 91 -16.42 7.20 1.76
CA ASP A 91 -17.77 7.78 1.91
C ASP A 91 -18.56 7.08 3.02
N LYS A 92 -18.51 5.75 3.08
CA LYS A 92 -19.15 4.99 4.16
C LYS A 92 -18.51 5.21 5.52
N TRP A 93 -17.24 5.53 5.56
CA TRP A 93 -16.54 5.79 6.82
C TRP A 93 -16.85 7.17 7.40
N ILE A 94 -17.07 8.15 6.52
CA ILE A 94 -17.39 9.53 6.92
C ILE A 94 -18.88 9.66 7.27
N SER A 95 -19.75 8.88 6.63
CA SER A 95 -21.18 8.87 6.93
C SER A 95 -21.52 8.13 8.23
#